data_fcf3403e87d6b1f4929b94ddba6e95ae
#
_entry.id   fcf3403e87d6b1f4929b94ddba6e95ae
#
_cell.length_a   1.000
_cell.length_b   1.000
_cell.length_c   1.000
_cell.angle_alpha   90.00
_cell.angle_beta   90.00
_cell.angle_gamma   90.00
#
_symmetry.space_group_name_H-M   'P 1'
#
loop_
_entity.id
_entity.type
_entity.pdbx_description
1 polymer ?
#
loop_
_entity_poly.entity_id
_entity_poly.type
_entity_poly.pdbx_seq_one_letter_code
_entity_poly.pdbx_strand_id
1 'polypeptide(L)'
;MGAKVGGNKGGPVSEPNVIPFIDILLVLLIILMVTAPIPTVDIRVDLPPPNPVPIRLEGLNPTIVGIRETAAGLAIYVDEEVVQMSNLGDVTLTHAIRNNPALDTQDIFAEARIFVRADQTTAYGNVVDVMSRLQEEGFVKVGIFAELASEG
;
A
#
# COMPACT_ATOMS: atom_id res chain seq x y z
N MET A 1 47.54 -80.44 -23.46
CA MET A 1 46.75 -80.12 -22.29
C MET A 1 46.47 -78.65 -22.32
N GLY A 2 45.31 -78.29 -22.83
CA GLY A 2 44.89 -76.88 -22.96
C GLY A 2 43.95 -76.44 -21.84
N ALA A 3 44.32 -75.46 -21.12
CA ALA A 3 43.38 -74.75 -20.24
C ALA A 3 42.71 -73.62 -21.00
N LYS A 4 41.44 -73.75 -21.18
CA LYS A 4 40.62 -72.79 -21.84
C LYS A 4 40.12 -71.79 -20.80
N VAL A 5 40.64 -70.57 -20.80
CA VAL A 5 40.21 -69.50 -19.99
C VAL A 5 38.88 -68.89 -20.55
N GLY A 6 37.87 -68.85 -19.70
CA GLY A 6 36.56 -68.50 -20.07
C GLY A 6 36.39 -67.00 -20.48
N GLY A 7 35.57 -66.82 -21.50
CA GLY A 7 35.23 -65.53 -22.03
C GLY A 7 34.47 -64.68 -21.04
N ASN A 8 34.95 -63.49 -20.90
CA ASN A 8 34.23 -62.42 -20.25
C ASN A 8 33.04 -61.98 -21.12
N LYS A 9 31.82 -62.36 -20.76
CA LYS A 9 30.61 -61.84 -21.36
C LYS A 9 30.32 -60.51 -20.69
N GLY A 10 31.01 -59.49 -21.18
CA GLY A 10 30.55 -58.12 -20.93
C GLY A 10 29.25 -57.88 -21.70
N GLY A 11 28.10 -58.07 -21.04
CA GLY A 11 26.86 -57.64 -21.63
C GLY A 11 26.88 -56.08 -21.79
N PRO A 12 26.14 -55.55 -22.75
CA PRO A 12 26.08 -54.13 -22.92
C PRO A 12 25.57 -53.52 -21.63
N VAL A 13 26.40 -52.70 -20.97
CA VAL A 13 25.99 -51.87 -19.89
C VAL A 13 25.08 -50.82 -20.51
N SER A 14 23.78 -51.04 -20.41
CA SER A 14 22.79 -50.03 -20.80
C SER A 14 22.89 -48.89 -19.77
N GLU A 15 23.68 -47.89 -20.12
CA GLU A 15 23.65 -46.67 -19.34
C GLU A 15 22.24 -46.08 -19.44
N PRO A 16 21.56 -45.85 -18.32
CA PRO A 16 20.22 -45.26 -18.34
C PRO A 16 20.29 -43.87 -18.97
N ASN A 17 19.55 -43.67 -20.05
CA ASN A 17 19.46 -42.38 -20.69
C ASN A 17 18.67 -41.43 -19.77
N VAL A 18 19.37 -40.51 -19.15
CA VAL A 18 18.77 -39.54 -18.19
C VAL A 18 18.02 -38.39 -18.87
N ILE A 19 18.19 -38.22 -20.19
CA ILE A 19 17.58 -37.11 -20.93
C ILE A 19 16.04 -37.10 -20.80
N PRO A 20 15.32 -38.25 -21.02
CA PRO A 20 13.87 -38.25 -20.82
C PRO A 20 13.44 -37.95 -19.37
N PHE A 21 14.28 -38.34 -18.42
CA PHE A 21 14.02 -38.09 -17.00
C PHE A 21 14.14 -36.62 -16.65
N ILE A 22 15.18 -35.94 -17.16
CA ILE A 22 15.40 -34.51 -17.00
C ILE A 22 14.24 -33.72 -17.63
N ASP A 23 13.77 -34.13 -18.80
CA ASP A 23 12.65 -33.45 -19.47
C ASP A 23 11.38 -33.49 -18.64
N ILE A 24 11.02 -34.62 -18.05
CA ILE A 24 9.88 -34.77 -17.16
C ILE A 24 10.06 -33.87 -15.92
N LEU A 25 11.24 -33.81 -15.33
CA LEU A 25 11.51 -32.96 -14.16
C LEU A 25 11.40 -31.47 -14.49
N LEU A 26 11.89 -31.04 -15.65
CA LEU A 26 11.77 -29.65 -16.10
C LEU A 26 10.32 -29.27 -16.35
N VAL A 27 9.54 -30.13 -17.01
CA VAL A 27 8.10 -29.87 -17.21
C VAL A 27 7.36 -29.79 -15.89
N LEU A 28 7.67 -30.70 -14.96
CA LEU A 28 7.06 -30.65 -13.62
C LEU A 28 7.42 -29.38 -12.86
N LEU A 29 8.68 -28.94 -12.96
CA LEU A 29 9.15 -27.71 -12.35
C LEU A 29 8.38 -26.50 -12.88
N ILE A 30 8.20 -26.39 -14.20
CA ILE A 30 7.46 -25.30 -14.83
C ILE A 30 6.00 -25.32 -14.40
N ILE A 31 5.36 -26.49 -14.37
CA ILE A 31 3.97 -26.63 -13.92
C ILE A 31 3.85 -26.15 -12.47
N LEU A 32 4.73 -26.58 -11.58
CA LEU A 32 4.73 -26.17 -10.17
C LEU A 32 4.96 -24.67 -10.02
N MET A 33 5.82 -24.06 -10.85
CA MET A 33 6.09 -22.63 -10.84
C MET A 33 4.87 -21.82 -11.29
N VAL A 34 4.15 -22.27 -12.33
CA VAL A 34 2.97 -21.57 -12.87
C VAL A 34 1.76 -21.76 -11.96
N THR A 35 1.62 -22.91 -11.32
CA THR A 35 0.50 -23.22 -10.42
C THR A 35 0.76 -22.82 -8.97
N ALA A 36 1.98 -22.35 -8.64
CA ALA A 36 2.29 -21.90 -7.30
C ALA A 36 1.34 -20.76 -6.92
N PRO A 37 0.49 -20.91 -5.89
CA PRO A 37 -0.35 -19.83 -5.44
C PRO A 37 0.57 -18.69 -4.98
N ILE A 38 0.36 -17.50 -5.53
CA ILE A 38 0.97 -16.30 -4.99
C ILE A 38 0.48 -16.22 -3.54
N PRO A 39 1.35 -16.27 -2.53
CA PRO A 39 0.90 -16.06 -1.17
C PRO A 39 0.34 -14.63 -1.09
N THR A 40 -0.97 -14.51 -1.21
CA THR A 40 -1.66 -13.32 -0.74
C THR A 40 -1.47 -13.35 0.77
N VAL A 41 -0.48 -12.63 1.25
CA VAL A 41 -0.33 -12.37 2.67
C VAL A 41 -1.52 -11.51 3.03
N ASP A 42 -2.58 -12.20 3.44
CA ASP A 42 -3.70 -11.55 4.10
C ASP A 42 -3.18 -11.10 5.47
N ILE A 43 -2.54 -9.93 5.47
CA ILE A 43 -2.15 -9.29 6.71
C ILE A 43 -3.48 -8.87 7.33
N ARG A 44 -4.05 -9.75 8.15
CA ARG A 44 -5.08 -9.35 9.09
C ARG A 44 -4.42 -8.38 10.04
N VAL A 45 -4.48 -7.11 9.68
CA VAL A 45 -4.25 -6.05 10.65
C VAL A 45 -5.46 -6.13 11.57
N ASP A 46 -5.30 -6.74 12.73
CA ASP A 46 -6.24 -6.57 13.83
C ASP A 46 -6.21 -5.08 14.18
N LEU A 47 -7.06 -4.33 13.49
CA LEU A 47 -7.34 -2.97 13.88
C LEU A 47 -7.97 -3.06 15.27
N PRO A 48 -7.41 -2.38 16.27
CA PRO A 48 -8.07 -2.29 17.56
C PRO A 48 -9.49 -1.79 17.30
N PRO A 49 -10.49 -2.34 18.03
CA PRO A 49 -11.87 -1.93 17.83
C PRO A 49 -11.93 -0.41 17.87
N PRO A 50 -12.70 0.22 16.95
CA PRO A 50 -12.85 1.66 16.98
C PRO A 50 -13.47 2.01 18.32
N ASN A 51 -12.58 2.36 19.24
CA ASN A 51 -13.02 2.98 20.47
C ASN A 51 -13.42 4.39 20.04
N PRO A 52 -14.68 4.78 20.06
CA PRO A 52 -15.06 6.15 19.81
C PRO A 52 -14.69 6.97 21.06
N VAL A 53 -13.41 7.00 21.38
CA VAL A 53 -12.89 8.02 22.23
C VAL A 53 -12.94 9.25 21.34
N PRO A 54 -13.84 10.21 21.60
CA PRO A 54 -13.71 11.49 20.95
C PRO A 54 -12.30 11.95 21.29
N ILE A 55 -11.41 11.96 20.30
CA ILE A 55 -10.09 12.56 20.45
C ILE A 55 -10.43 14.03 20.69
N ARG A 56 -10.55 14.41 21.97
CA ARG A 56 -10.56 15.81 22.38
C ARG A 56 -9.17 16.30 22.02
N LEU A 57 -9.06 16.87 20.85
CA LEU A 57 -7.91 17.64 20.44
C LEU A 57 -7.97 18.92 21.29
N GLU A 58 -7.42 18.82 22.50
CA GLU A 58 -7.41 19.96 23.41
C GLU A 58 -6.70 21.12 22.71
N GLY A 59 -7.50 22.12 22.31
CA GLY A 59 -7.01 23.41 21.88
C GLY A 59 -6.66 23.62 20.40
N LEU A 60 -6.61 22.57 19.54
CA LEU A 60 -6.29 22.71 18.12
C LEU A 60 -7.43 22.20 17.25
N ASN A 61 -7.85 23.02 16.29
CA ASN A 61 -8.86 22.63 15.31
C ASN A 61 -8.18 21.96 14.11
N PRO A 62 -8.54 20.70 13.76
CA PRO A 62 -7.96 20.03 12.62
C PRO A 62 -8.44 20.65 11.30
N THR A 63 -7.57 20.62 10.29
CA THR A 63 -7.94 20.93 8.91
C THR A 63 -8.20 19.63 8.16
N ILE A 64 -9.31 19.52 7.46
CA ILE A 64 -9.73 18.31 6.79
C ILE A 64 -9.48 18.45 5.29
N VAL A 65 -8.69 17.54 4.73
CA VAL A 65 -8.47 17.42 3.29
C VAL A 65 -9.29 16.25 2.77
N GLY A 66 -10.39 16.55 2.09
CA GLY A 66 -11.27 15.55 1.48
C GLY A 66 -10.80 15.15 0.09
N ILE A 67 -10.86 13.86 -0.22
CA ILE A 67 -10.57 13.33 -1.55
C ILE A 67 -11.78 12.55 -2.02
N ARG A 68 -12.28 12.89 -3.20
CA ARG A 68 -13.41 12.19 -3.82
C ARG A 68 -13.13 11.94 -5.29
N GLU A 69 -13.43 10.76 -5.75
CA GLU A 69 -13.40 10.42 -7.16
C GLU A 69 -14.73 10.84 -7.82
N THR A 70 -14.63 11.63 -8.88
CA THR A 70 -15.79 12.14 -9.62
C THR A 70 -15.69 11.70 -11.08
N ALA A 71 -16.78 11.80 -11.82
CA ALA A 71 -16.79 11.52 -13.26
C ALA A 71 -15.80 12.40 -14.06
N ALA A 72 -15.43 13.57 -13.52
CA ALA A 72 -14.46 14.49 -14.10
C ALA A 72 -13.01 14.24 -13.66
N GLY A 73 -12.78 13.27 -12.77
CA GLY A 73 -11.48 12.94 -12.18
C GLY A 73 -11.43 13.12 -10.67
N LEU A 74 -10.23 13.20 -10.13
CA LEU A 74 -9.99 13.36 -8.69
C LEU A 74 -10.32 14.80 -8.26
N ALA A 75 -11.24 14.94 -7.32
CA ALA A 75 -11.57 16.21 -6.68
C ALA A 75 -10.98 16.23 -5.26
N ILE A 76 -10.23 17.28 -4.96
CA ILE A 76 -9.60 17.49 -3.65
C ILE A 76 -10.27 18.72 -3.01
N TYR A 77 -10.58 18.62 -1.73
CA TYR A 77 -11.22 19.67 -0.96
C TYR A 77 -10.39 19.94 0.29
N VAL A 78 -10.21 21.20 0.64
CA VAL A 78 -9.68 21.61 1.95
C VAL A 78 -10.81 22.26 2.72
N ASP A 79 -11.25 21.61 3.81
CA ASP A 79 -12.50 21.87 4.51
C ASP A 79 -13.70 21.81 3.52
N GLU A 80 -14.11 22.93 2.91
CA GLU A 80 -15.21 22.98 1.92
C GLU A 80 -14.77 23.58 0.58
N GLU A 81 -13.50 23.97 0.45
CA GLU A 81 -12.95 24.60 -0.76
C GLU A 81 -12.35 23.58 -1.71
N VAL A 82 -12.77 23.61 -2.99
CA VAL A 82 -12.21 22.75 -4.04
C VAL A 82 -10.82 23.24 -4.43
N VAL A 83 -9.85 22.35 -4.42
CA VAL A 83 -8.42 22.68 -4.61
C VAL A 83 -7.80 21.79 -5.67
N GLN A 84 -6.83 22.32 -6.40
CA GLN A 84 -5.98 21.53 -7.28
C GLN A 84 -4.75 21.02 -6.51
N MET A 85 -4.21 19.89 -6.94
CA MET A 85 -2.99 19.32 -6.35
C MET A 85 -1.82 20.32 -6.31
N SER A 86 -1.74 21.22 -7.29
CA SER A 86 -0.70 22.25 -7.36
C SER A 86 -0.77 23.29 -6.24
N ASN A 87 -1.97 23.59 -5.74
CA ASN A 87 -2.21 24.65 -4.75
C ASN A 87 -2.57 24.07 -3.38
N LEU A 88 -2.53 22.74 -3.25
CA LEU A 88 -2.97 22.04 -2.04
C LEU A 88 -2.25 22.53 -0.79
N GLY A 89 -0.94 22.72 -0.84
CA GLY A 89 -0.13 23.17 0.30
C GLY A 89 -0.52 24.57 0.76
N ASP A 90 -0.59 25.53 -0.16
CA ASP A 90 -0.89 26.93 0.15
C ASP A 90 -2.31 27.10 0.74
N VAL A 91 -3.29 26.42 0.14
CA VAL A 91 -4.67 26.47 0.61
C VAL A 91 -4.79 25.79 1.97
N THR A 92 -4.15 24.62 2.14
CA THR A 92 -4.14 23.92 3.45
C THR A 92 -3.48 24.78 4.53
N LEU A 93 -2.40 25.47 4.23
CA LEU A 93 -1.73 26.38 5.15
C LEU A 93 -2.68 27.53 5.57
N THR A 94 -3.37 28.15 4.60
CA THR A 94 -4.30 29.22 4.85
C THR A 94 -5.44 28.78 5.78
N HIS A 95 -6.00 27.59 5.52
CA HIS A 95 -7.05 27.02 6.37
C HIS A 95 -6.52 26.62 7.75
N ALA A 96 -5.32 26.04 7.84
CA ALA A 96 -4.70 25.67 9.11
C ALA A 96 -4.45 26.88 10.02
N ILE A 97 -3.99 28.00 9.44
CA ILE A 97 -3.83 29.28 10.17
C ILE A 97 -5.19 29.80 10.65
N ARG A 98 -6.19 29.79 9.76
CA ARG A 98 -7.54 30.23 10.11
C ARG A 98 -8.18 29.40 11.23
N ASN A 99 -7.97 28.08 11.18
CA ASN A 99 -8.48 27.14 12.17
C ASN A 99 -7.75 27.23 13.51
N ASN A 100 -6.49 27.70 13.51
CA ASN A 100 -5.64 27.78 14.69
C ASN A 100 -4.97 29.14 14.83
N PRO A 101 -5.75 30.22 15.08
CA PRO A 101 -5.22 31.60 15.11
C PRO A 101 -4.25 31.87 16.27
N ALA A 102 -4.13 30.95 17.22
CA ALA A 102 -3.20 31.05 18.34
C ALA A 102 -1.78 30.56 18.02
N LEU A 103 -1.59 29.89 16.87
CA LEU A 103 -0.29 29.36 16.43
C LEU A 103 0.40 30.35 15.48
N ASP A 104 1.72 30.50 15.64
CA ASP A 104 2.53 31.19 14.67
C ASP A 104 2.71 30.34 13.38
N THR A 105 2.98 31.00 12.26
CA THR A 105 3.10 30.33 10.96
C THR A 105 4.12 29.17 10.97
N GLN A 106 5.20 29.29 11.75
CA GLN A 106 6.19 28.21 11.88
C GLN A 106 5.66 27.02 12.68
N ASP A 107 4.87 27.30 13.72
CA ASP A 107 4.28 26.26 14.57
C ASP A 107 3.13 25.54 13.85
N ILE A 108 2.49 26.16 12.87
CA ILE A 108 1.43 25.53 12.06
C ILE A 108 1.95 24.26 11.37
N PHE A 109 3.13 24.29 10.77
CA PHE A 109 3.69 23.12 10.10
C PHE A 109 4.00 21.96 11.07
N ALA A 110 4.41 22.28 12.28
CA ALA A 110 4.78 21.31 13.31
C ALA A 110 3.58 20.81 14.14
N GLU A 111 2.62 21.70 14.43
CA GLU A 111 1.57 21.45 15.41
C GLU A 111 0.17 21.26 14.79
N ALA A 112 -0.13 21.92 13.67
CA ALA A 112 -1.43 21.77 13.02
C ALA A 112 -1.66 20.32 12.57
N ARG A 113 -2.86 19.84 12.81
CA ARG A 113 -3.27 18.48 12.45
C ARG A 113 -4.05 18.50 11.15
N ILE A 114 -3.54 17.84 10.16
CA ILE A 114 -4.18 17.68 8.86
C ILE A 114 -4.73 16.26 8.76
N PHE A 115 -6.02 16.11 8.55
CA PHE A 115 -6.65 14.82 8.35
C PHE A 115 -7.09 14.66 6.90
N VAL A 116 -6.55 13.64 6.26
CA VAL A 116 -6.96 13.25 4.91
C VAL A 116 -8.15 12.30 5.02
N ARG A 117 -9.28 12.70 4.47
CA ARG A 117 -10.52 11.93 4.39
C ARG A 117 -10.74 11.49 2.96
N ALA A 118 -10.76 10.21 2.72
CA ALA A 118 -11.03 9.64 1.41
C ALA A 118 -12.35 8.87 1.41
N ASP A 119 -13.06 8.94 0.30
CA ASP A 119 -14.23 8.09 0.05
C ASP A 119 -13.78 6.64 -0.17
N GLN A 120 -14.60 5.66 0.16
CA GLN A 120 -14.31 4.23 0.01
C GLN A 120 -13.97 3.84 -1.43
N THR A 121 -14.48 4.58 -2.41
CA THR A 121 -14.23 4.36 -3.84
C THR A 121 -12.90 4.94 -4.31
N THR A 122 -12.24 5.77 -3.49
CA THR A 122 -10.99 6.45 -3.87
C THR A 122 -9.84 5.46 -3.88
N ALA A 123 -9.08 5.43 -4.99
CA ALA A 123 -7.89 4.60 -5.11
C ALA A 123 -6.86 4.99 -4.04
N TYR A 124 -6.29 4.01 -3.35
CA TYR A 124 -5.29 4.22 -2.30
C TYR A 124 -4.08 5.05 -2.75
N GLY A 125 -3.66 4.89 -4.02
CA GLY A 125 -2.59 5.70 -4.61
C GLY A 125 -2.86 7.20 -4.54
N ASN A 126 -4.09 7.63 -4.84
CA ASN A 126 -4.49 9.03 -4.78
C ASN A 126 -4.41 9.60 -3.34
N VAL A 127 -4.72 8.77 -2.34
CA VAL A 127 -4.60 9.16 -0.94
C VAL A 127 -3.13 9.37 -0.55
N VAL A 128 -2.28 8.44 -0.97
CA VAL A 128 -0.83 8.52 -0.72
C VAL A 128 -0.22 9.73 -1.41
N ASP A 129 -0.61 10.03 -2.65
CA ASP A 129 -0.12 11.19 -3.39
C ASP A 129 -0.46 12.51 -2.69
N VAL A 130 -1.71 12.65 -2.21
CA VAL A 130 -2.14 13.82 -1.44
C VAL A 130 -1.37 13.95 -0.12
N MET A 131 -1.21 12.84 0.60
CA MET A 131 -0.44 12.84 1.86
C MET A 131 1.03 13.21 1.64
N SER A 132 1.65 12.63 0.61
CA SER A 132 3.04 12.92 0.26
C SER A 132 3.20 14.40 -0.10
N ARG A 133 2.26 14.94 -0.88
CA ARG A 133 2.28 16.35 -1.24
C ARG A 133 2.20 17.26 -0.02
N LEU A 134 1.32 16.97 0.95
CA LEU A 134 1.22 17.74 2.18
C LEU A 134 2.49 17.64 3.03
N GLN A 135 3.14 16.48 3.09
CA GLN A 135 4.40 16.29 3.80
C GLN A 135 5.57 17.03 3.13
N GLU A 136 5.60 17.05 1.79
CA GLU A 136 6.59 17.84 1.02
C GLU A 136 6.46 19.35 1.28
N GLU A 137 5.26 19.85 1.50
CA GLU A 137 5.02 21.25 1.89
C GLU A 137 5.42 21.55 3.34
N GLY A 138 5.76 20.54 4.12
CA GLY A 138 6.30 20.67 5.47
C GLY A 138 5.34 20.32 6.61
N PHE A 139 4.11 19.88 6.34
CA PHE A 139 3.20 19.44 7.39
C PHE A 139 3.66 18.13 8.03
N VAL A 140 3.94 18.16 9.33
CA VAL A 140 4.44 16.99 10.07
C VAL A 140 3.33 16.05 10.52
N LYS A 141 2.19 16.62 10.93
CA LYS A 141 1.07 15.86 11.52
C LYS A 141 -0.04 15.61 10.50
N VAL A 142 0.25 14.81 9.49
CA VAL A 142 -0.73 14.37 8.49
C VAL A 142 -1.20 12.96 8.82
N GLY A 143 -2.50 12.78 9.00
CA GLY A 143 -3.11 11.49 9.31
C GLY A 143 -4.29 11.17 8.39
N ILE A 144 -4.70 9.91 8.35
CA ILE A 144 -5.89 9.47 7.62
C ILE A 144 -7.06 9.39 8.60
N PHE A 145 -8.18 9.97 8.21
CA PHE A 145 -9.45 9.79 8.90
C PHE A 145 -10.33 8.84 8.10
N ALA A 146 -10.52 7.63 8.62
CA ALA A 146 -11.45 6.67 8.05
C ALA A 146 -12.82 6.85 8.71
N GLU A 147 -13.80 7.29 7.94
CA GLU A 147 -15.20 7.28 8.38
C GLU A 147 -15.74 5.86 8.19
N LEU A 148 -16.04 5.20 9.29
CA LEU A 148 -16.83 3.97 9.23
C LEU A 148 -18.22 4.37 8.72
N ALA A 149 -18.64 3.80 7.58
CA ALA A 149 -20.00 3.95 7.13
C ALA A 149 -20.92 3.51 8.28
N SER A 150 -21.65 4.45 8.86
CA SER A 150 -22.74 4.12 9.79
C SER A 150 -23.75 3.35 8.97
N GLU A 151 -23.84 2.03 9.19
CA GLU A 151 -24.97 1.24 8.74
C GLU A 151 -26.24 1.89 9.31
N GLY A 152 -27.01 2.48 8.41
CA GLY A 152 -28.35 2.94 8.66
C GLY A 152 -29.36 1.80 8.59
#